data_866e2b0267666a0901e076692f07f39e
#
_entry.id   866e2b0267666a0901e076692f07f39e
#
_cell.length_a   1.000
_cell.length_b   1.000
_cell.length_c   1.000
_cell.angle_alpha   90.00
_cell.angle_beta   90.00
_cell.angle_gamma   90.00
#
_symmetry.space_group_name_H-M   'P 1'
#
loop_
_entity.id
_entity.type
_entity.pdbx_description
1 polymer ?
#
loop_
_entity_poly.entity_id
_entity_poly.type
_entity_poly.pdbx_seq_one_letter_code
_entity_poly.pdbx_strand_id
1 'polypeptide(L)'
;MSQPSVTSDEILSSGHAWNGQPITHFPDGKPVFTVMKMVIEPHSALPWHTHPVPNTAYILSGSLTIEDKASGKTQTFRTGEAFNESVDLAHRGYTTDEQAELIIFYAGVDNAELSVPLPGEEPEY
;
A
#
# COMPACT_ATOMS: atom_id res chain seq x y z
N MET A 1 -26.26 30.20 -14.66
CA MET A 1 -25.78 29.07 -13.83
C MET A 1 -24.28 29.12 -13.75
N SER A 2 -23.73 29.13 -12.55
CA SER A 2 -22.30 29.18 -12.37
C SER A 2 -21.68 27.79 -12.48
N GLN A 3 -20.45 27.75 -12.98
CA GLN A 3 -19.65 26.51 -12.97
C GLN A 3 -19.22 26.18 -11.55
N PRO A 4 -19.21 24.91 -11.18
CA PRO A 4 -18.63 24.52 -9.90
C PRO A 4 -17.13 24.84 -9.86
N SER A 5 -16.66 25.28 -8.71
CA SER A 5 -15.23 25.52 -8.50
C SER A 5 -14.60 24.22 -7.96
N VAL A 6 -14.06 23.44 -8.88
CA VAL A 6 -13.48 22.14 -8.56
C VAL A 6 -12.11 22.04 -9.19
N THR A 7 -11.15 21.58 -8.41
CA THR A 7 -9.85 21.17 -8.93
C THR A 7 -9.67 19.68 -8.64
N SER A 8 -9.04 18.97 -9.56
CA SER A 8 -8.75 17.55 -9.37
C SER A 8 -7.39 17.23 -9.97
N ASP A 9 -6.61 16.48 -9.20
CA ASP A 9 -5.30 16.01 -9.62
C ASP A 9 -5.29 14.50 -9.62
N GLU A 10 -4.81 13.91 -10.71
CA GLU A 10 -4.61 12.47 -10.77
C GLU A 10 -3.28 12.13 -10.11
N ILE A 11 -3.32 11.60 -8.90
CA ILE A 11 -2.12 11.32 -8.12
C ILE A 11 -1.44 10.04 -8.58
N LEU A 12 -2.24 9.03 -8.93
CA LEU A 12 -1.74 7.74 -9.39
C LEU A 12 -2.74 7.13 -10.36
N SER A 13 -2.23 6.65 -11.49
CA SER A 13 -3.00 5.83 -12.42
C SER A 13 -2.02 4.84 -13.05
N SER A 14 -2.07 3.58 -12.63
CA SER A 14 -1.09 2.59 -13.07
C SER A 14 -1.62 1.18 -12.90
N GLY A 15 -1.32 0.32 -13.86
CA GLY A 15 -1.56 -1.11 -13.76
C GLY A 15 -0.37 -1.88 -13.20
N HIS A 16 0.63 -1.19 -12.65
CA HIS A 16 1.82 -1.82 -12.08
C HIS A 16 1.98 -1.44 -10.62
N ALA A 17 2.56 -2.37 -9.84
CA ALA A 17 3.03 -2.06 -8.50
C ALA A 17 4.28 -1.17 -8.56
N TRP A 18 4.60 -0.56 -7.43
CA TRP A 18 5.75 0.34 -7.31
C TRP A 18 7.08 -0.32 -7.72
N ASN A 19 7.19 -1.65 -7.54
CA ASN A 19 8.40 -2.43 -7.89
C ASN A 19 8.44 -2.89 -9.34
N GLY A 20 7.42 -2.53 -10.15
CA GLY A 20 7.34 -2.88 -11.55
C GLY A 20 6.51 -4.12 -11.86
N GLN A 21 5.99 -4.81 -10.87
CA GLN A 21 5.15 -5.98 -11.08
C GLN A 21 3.85 -5.59 -11.79
N PRO A 22 3.50 -6.22 -12.94
CA PRO A 22 2.19 -5.99 -13.55
C PRO A 22 1.07 -6.55 -12.67
N ILE A 23 -0.01 -5.77 -12.52
CA ILE A 23 -1.23 -6.23 -11.86
C ILE A 23 -2.18 -6.60 -12.99
N THR A 24 -2.39 -7.89 -13.21
CA THR A 24 -2.97 -8.39 -14.47
C THR A 24 -4.47 -8.68 -14.42
N HIS A 25 -5.05 -8.80 -13.22
CA HIS A 25 -6.48 -9.10 -13.08
C HIS A 25 -6.97 -8.74 -11.69
N PHE A 26 -8.28 -8.56 -11.57
CA PHE A 26 -8.92 -8.44 -10.26
C PHE A 26 -9.06 -9.84 -9.64
N PRO A 27 -9.05 -9.93 -8.31
CA PRO A 27 -9.28 -11.23 -7.67
C PRO A 27 -10.69 -11.75 -7.97
N ASP A 28 -10.83 -13.10 -8.06
CA ASP A 28 -12.11 -13.75 -8.27
C ASP A 28 -12.91 -13.74 -6.98
N GLY A 29 -14.20 -13.48 -7.09
CA GLY A 29 -15.12 -13.52 -5.96
C GLY A 29 -15.96 -12.26 -5.86
N LYS A 30 -16.76 -12.19 -4.79
CA LYS A 30 -17.62 -11.05 -4.52
C LYS A 30 -16.74 -9.88 -3.99
N PRO A 31 -16.76 -8.71 -4.64
CA PRO A 31 -15.89 -7.61 -4.22
C PRO A 31 -16.19 -7.14 -2.79
N VAL A 32 -15.13 -6.89 -2.04
CA VAL A 32 -15.19 -6.25 -0.73
C VAL A 32 -14.10 -5.19 -0.71
N PHE A 33 -14.48 -3.93 -0.59
CA PHE A 33 -13.55 -2.81 -0.54
C PHE A 33 -13.27 -2.46 0.91
N THR A 34 -12.00 -2.33 1.25
CA THR A 34 -11.59 -1.95 2.60
C THR A 34 -10.69 -0.73 2.53
N VAL A 35 -10.99 0.26 3.36
CA VAL A 35 -10.13 1.43 3.53
C VAL A 35 -9.60 1.41 4.95
N MET A 36 -8.28 1.46 5.09
CA MET A 36 -7.61 1.39 6.37
C MET A 36 -6.72 2.61 6.57
N LYS A 37 -6.75 3.19 7.75
CA LYS A 37 -5.80 4.23 8.14
C LYS A 37 -4.74 3.61 9.03
N MET A 38 -3.48 3.82 8.69
CA MET A 38 -2.36 3.29 9.43
C MET A 38 -1.46 4.42 9.89
N VAL A 39 -1.00 4.34 11.14
CA VAL A 39 -0.02 5.26 11.71
C VAL A 39 1.19 4.44 12.14
N ILE A 40 2.35 4.78 11.59
CA ILE A 40 3.60 4.07 11.87
C ILE A 40 4.54 5.05 12.58
N GLU A 41 4.92 4.71 13.81
CA GLU A 41 5.81 5.53 14.60
C GLU A 41 7.19 5.67 13.95
N PRO A 42 8.00 6.70 14.32
CA PRO A 42 9.37 6.79 13.83
C PRO A 42 10.20 5.56 14.19
N HIS A 43 11.19 5.24 13.35
CA HIS A 43 12.13 4.13 13.54
C HIS A 43 11.46 2.78 13.74
N SER A 44 10.38 2.53 12.99
CA SER A 44 9.59 1.31 13.07
C SER A 44 9.59 0.60 11.72
N ALA A 45 9.61 -0.73 11.75
CA ALA A 45 9.49 -1.55 10.56
C ALA A 45 8.27 -2.46 10.70
N LEU A 46 7.46 -2.52 9.64
CA LEU A 46 6.40 -3.51 9.54
C LEU A 46 7.02 -4.90 9.32
N PRO A 47 6.31 -5.97 9.66
CA PRO A 47 6.81 -7.32 9.37
C PRO A 47 6.86 -7.56 7.85
N TRP A 48 7.72 -8.49 7.43
CA TRP A 48 7.68 -8.99 6.06
C TRP A 48 6.35 -9.69 5.83
N HIS A 49 5.66 -9.32 4.76
CA HIS A 49 4.33 -9.85 4.47
C HIS A 49 4.03 -9.81 2.98
N THR A 50 2.92 -10.44 2.61
CA THR A 50 2.37 -10.38 1.25
C THR A 50 0.93 -9.88 1.31
N HIS A 51 0.46 -9.35 0.18
CA HIS A 51 -0.96 -9.03 0.01
C HIS A 51 -1.54 -9.93 -1.07
N PRO A 52 -2.59 -10.71 -0.76
CA PRO A 52 -3.22 -11.56 -1.77
C PRO A 52 -4.15 -10.80 -2.71
N VAL A 53 -4.42 -9.53 -2.43
CA VAL A 53 -5.31 -8.69 -3.23
C VAL A 53 -4.62 -7.37 -3.58
N PRO A 54 -4.99 -6.72 -4.71
CA PRO A 54 -4.45 -5.41 -5.06
C PRO A 54 -4.77 -4.37 -3.99
N ASN A 55 -3.82 -3.48 -3.74
CA ASN A 55 -4.04 -2.39 -2.81
C ASN A 55 -3.19 -1.18 -3.18
N THR A 56 -3.68 -0.02 -2.80
CA THR A 56 -3.07 1.27 -3.11
C THR A 56 -2.99 2.09 -1.84
N ALA A 57 -1.83 2.65 -1.58
CA ALA A 57 -1.59 3.49 -0.41
C ALA A 57 -1.41 4.96 -0.81
N TYR A 58 -1.86 5.85 0.07
CA TYR A 58 -1.69 7.29 -0.06
C TYR A 58 -1.09 7.84 1.24
N ILE A 59 0.01 8.57 1.13
CA ILE A 59 0.69 9.14 2.30
C ILE A 59 0.02 10.44 2.70
N LEU A 60 -0.60 10.45 3.88
CA LEU A 60 -1.23 11.64 4.45
C LEU A 60 -0.20 12.58 5.05
N SER A 61 0.79 12.02 5.76
CA SER A 61 1.84 12.82 6.37
C SER A 61 3.08 11.97 6.59
N GLY A 62 4.23 12.63 6.60
CA GLY A 62 5.52 11.97 6.80
C GLY A 62 6.04 11.28 5.55
N SER A 63 6.79 10.22 5.74
CA SER A 63 7.34 9.42 4.65
C SER A 63 7.42 7.95 5.07
N LEU A 64 7.31 7.07 4.08
CA LEU A 64 7.39 5.63 4.27
C LEU A 64 8.28 5.05 3.19
N THR A 65 9.23 4.22 3.57
CA THR A 65 10.07 3.50 2.63
C THR A 65 9.56 2.07 2.51
N ILE A 66 9.36 1.62 1.28
CA ILE A 66 8.93 0.26 0.99
C ILE A 66 10.13 -0.51 0.47
N GLU A 67 10.28 -1.74 0.93
CA GLU A 67 11.38 -2.62 0.55
C GLU A 67 10.83 -3.93 -0.01
N ASP A 68 11.31 -4.30 -1.21
CA ASP A 68 10.99 -5.58 -1.83
C ASP A 68 12.00 -6.63 -1.38
N LYS A 69 11.51 -7.75 -0.82
CA LYS A 69 12.39 -8.73 -0.19
C LYS A 69 13.29 -9.44 -1.21
N ALA A 70 12.73 -9.84 -2.35
CA ALA A 70 13.47 -10.63 -3.33
C ALA A 70 14.58 -9.84 -4.01
N SER A 71 14.31 -8.58 -4.38
CA SER A 71 15.26 -7.75 -5.12
C SER A 71 16.10 -6.84 -4.24
N GLY A 72 15.61 -6.54 -3.02
CA GLY A 72 16.22 -5.53 -2.15
C GLY A 72 15.94 -4.09 -2.60
N LYS A 73 15.13 -3.91 -3.64
CA LYS A 73 14.75 -2.59 -4.13
C LYS A 73 13.97 -1.84 -3.06
N THR A 74 14.28 -0.56 -2.88
CA THR A 74 13.56 0.31 -1.94
C THR A 74 13.10 1.56 -2.65
N GLN A 75 12.00 2.14 -2.15
CA GLN A 75 11.53 3.43 -2.61
C GLN A 75 10.83 4.15 -1.46
N THR A 76 11.09 5.44 -1.33
CA THR A 76 10.47 6.27 -0.29
C THR A 76 9.35 7.09 -0.91
N PHE A 77 8.19 7.06 -0.27
CA PHE A 77 7.02 7.84 -0.64
C PHE A 77 6.74 8.87 0.45
N ARG A 78 6.41 10.09 0.02
CA ARG A 78 6.23 11.24 0.92
C ARG A 78 4.81 11.75 0.89
N THR A 79 4.49 12.66 1.77
CA THR A 79 3.17 13.30 1.85
C THR A 79 2.65 13.69 0.48
N GLY A 80 1.43 13.26 0.15
CA GLY A 80 0.76 13.55 -1.11
C GLY A 80 1.07 12.56 -2.23
N GLU A 81 1.93 11.58 -2.00
CA GLU A 81 2.27 10.56 -2.98
C GLU A 81 1.49 9.28 -2.72
N ALA A 82 1.21 8.53 -3.78
CA ALA A 82 0.51 7.26 -3.72
C ALA A 82 1.28 6.20 -4.50
N PHE A 83 1.05 4.94 -4.13
CA PHE A 83 1.68 3.80 -4.82
C PHE A 83 0.80 2.57 -4.73
N ASN A 84 0.89 1.72 -5.76
CA ASN A 84 0.30 0.39 -5.73
C ASN A 84 1.30 -0.57 -5.09
N GLU A 85 0.86 -1.37 -4.14
CA GLU A 85 1.69 -2.40 -3.55
C GLU A 85 1.73 -3.64 -4.43
N SER A 86 2.77 -4.45 -4.25
CA SER A 86 2.90 -5.71 -4.97
C SER A 86 1.89 -6.74 -4.44
N VAL A 87 1.49 -7.65 -5.34
CA VAL A 87 0.56 -8.73 -5.03
C VAL A 87 1.34 -10.04 -4.93
N ASP A 88 1.19 -10.73 -3.81
CA ASP A 88 1.84 -12.02 -3.52
C ASP A 88 3.38 -12.00 -3.50
N LEU A 89 3.98 -10.82 -3.47
CA LEU A 89 5.43 -10.66 -3.32
C LEU A 89 5.75 -10.10 -1.94
N ALA A 90 6.74 -10.69 -1.29
CA ALA A 90 7.11 -10.28 0.06
C ALA A 90 7.74 -8.89 0.08
N HIS A 91 7.25 -8.05 0.96
CA HIS A 91 7.73 -6.69 1.15
C HIS A 91 7.45 -6.22 2.57
N ARG A 92 8.00 -5.06 2.91
CA ARG A 92 7.71 -4.38 4.17
C ARG A 92 7.86 -2.88 4.00
N GLY A 93 7.19 -2.13 4.87
CA GLY A 93 7.39 -0.70 5.00
C GLY A 93 8.16 -0.39 6.27
N TYR A 94 8.93 0.69 6.26
CA TYR A 94 9.59 1.17 7.47
C TYR A 94 9.71 2.69 7.45
N THR A 95 9.76 3.25 8.66
CA THR A 95 9.96 4.69 8.86
C THR A 95 11.40 4.94 9.30
N THR A 96 11.84 6.19 9.12
CA THR A 96 13.10 6.67 9.65
C THR A 96 12.83 7.69 10.76
N ASP A 97 13.16 8.96 10.54
CA ASP A 97 13.12 9.97 11.60
C ASP A 97 11.72 10.51 11.91
N GLU A 98 10.75 10.25 11.04
CA GLU A 98 9.41 10.79 11.20
C GLU A 98 8.33 9.73 11.14
N GLN A 99 7.22 9.99 11.85
CA GLN A 99 6.04 9.17 11.80
C GLN A 99 5.44 9.22 10.39
N ALA A 100 4.92 8.09 9.93
CA ALA A 100 4.14 8.04 8.69
C ALA A 100 2.67 7.80 9.01
N GLU A 101 1.81 8.51 8.28
CA GLU A 101 0.37 8.33 8.37
C GLU A 101 -0.16 8.12 6.95
N LEU A 102 -0.87 7.02 6.72
CA LEU A 102 -1.31 6.66 5.38
C LEU A 102 -2.72 6.06 5.39
N ILE A 103 -3.36 6.16 4.23
CA ILE A 103 -4.62 5.49 3.92
C ILE A 103 -4.30 4.39 2.91
N ILE A 104 -4.81 3.20 3.14
CA ILE A 104 -4.66 2.06 2.23
C ILE A 104 -6.04 1.62 1.78
N PHE A 105 -6.21 1.51 0.47
CA PHE A 105 -7.42 0.97 -0.16
C PHE A 105 -7.12 -0.43 -0.68
N TYR A 106 -7.89 -1.42 -0.24
CA TYR A 106 -7.79 -2.80 -0.69
C TYR A 106 -8.96 -3.14 -1.63
N ALA A 107 -8.62 -3.60 -2.83
CA ALA A 107 -9.59 -4.13 -3.79
C ALA A 107 -9.71 -5.64 -3.57
N GLY A 108 -10.39 -6.03 -2.51
CA GLY A 108 -10.46 -7.41 -2.05
C GLY A 108 -11.73 -8.13 -2.44
N VAL A 109 -11.87 -9.33 -1.92
CA VAL A 109 -13.04 -10.20 -2.12
C VAL A 109 -13.42 -10.86 -0.79
N ASP A 110 -14.64 -11.42 -0.74
CA ASP A 110 -15.11 -12.17 0.42
C ASP A 110 -14.08 -13.20 0.87
N ASN A 111 -13.85 -13.27 2.17
CA ASN A 111 -13.01 -14.26 2.83
C ASN A 111 -11.51 -14.19 2.47
N ALA A 112 -11.09 -13.17 1.73
CA ALA A 112 -9.67 -12.98 1.47
C ALA A 112 -9.03 -12.20 2.62
N GLU A 113 -7.82 -12.60 3.00
CA GLU A 113 -7.01 -11.83 3.93
C GLU A 113 -6.46 -10.59 3.23
N LEU A 114 -6.27 -9.51 3.98
CA LEU A 114 -5.72 -8.27 3.44
C LEU A 114 -4.19 -8.29 3.47
N SER A 115 -3.61 -8.95 4.47
CA SER A 115 -2.18 -9.05 4.67
C SER A 115 -1.84 -10.39 5.31
N VAL A 116 -0.79 -11.04 4.81
CA VAL A 116 -0.35 -12.35 5.29
C VAL A 116 1.11 -12.23 5.70
N PRO A 117 1.43 -12.35 7.01
CA PRO A 117 2.82 -12.29 7.46
C PRO A 117 3.57 -13.52 6.96
N LEU A 118 4.87 -13.34 6.70
CA LEU A 118 5.73 -14.48 6.39
C LEU A 118 5.91 -15.35 7.64
N PRO A 119 6.28 -16.65 7.48
CA PRO A 119 6.54 -17.52 8.61
C PRO A 119 7.55 -16.89 9.59
N GLY A 120 7.20 -16.88 10.87
CA GLY A 120 8.03 -16.29 11.90
C GLY A 120 7.82 -14.80 12.15
N GLU A 121 7.03 -14.15 11.32
CA GLU A 121 6.71 -12.72 11.48
C GLU A 121 5.41 -12.54 12.24
N GLU A 122 5.31 -11.44 13.00
CA GLU A 122 4.06 -11.04 13.63
C GLU A 122 3.11 -10.44 12.59
N PRO A 123 1.78 -10.49 12.82
CA PRO A 123 0.84 -9.83 11.93
C PRO A 123 1.10 -8.33 11.83
N GLU A 124 0.83 -7.75 10.65
CA GLU A 124 0.95 -6.32 10.41
C GLU A 124 -0.08 -5.53 11.23
N TYR A 125 -1.25 -6.12 11.39
CA TYR A 125 -2.36 -5.56 12.18
C TYR A 125 -3.38 -6.63 12.57
#